data_65607599bbc62796b8ddca288be506a5
#
_entry.id   65607599bbc62796b8ddca288be506a5
#
_cell.length_a   1.000
_cell.length_b   1.000
_cell.length_c   1.000
_cell.angle_alpha   90.00
_cell.angle_beta   90.00
_cell.angle_gamma   90.00
#
_symmetry.space_group_name_H-M   'P 1'
#
loop_
_entity.id
_entity.type
_entity.pdbx_description
1 polymer ?
#
loop_
_entity_poly.entity_id
_entity_poly.type
_entity_poly.pdbx_seq_one_letter_code
_entity_poly.pdbx_strand_id
1 'polypeptide(L)'
;SHIFIDEYQDSSLSQHQLFLKINELGLYSIAVGDVWQSIYEFRGGNSKLLLELVSKTEVFKHFEINFNHRCHPSISNYASRLLNPSYNLLPTDDIRVFRRRLSGNLKDNAVTISSWISDWLESGEWELEKANQIAILARKEKSLTRFCSGLNLNFRLYIDTPLDKIGTECSDLYKDLLAYKYGSINTVQEFINKVFDGVIINDNIKFFLRKKIKEIKTELKYEDLIHKFHDIADILGINSTEHTDEAVIKTISNEVLVKQFKPLDDNELQVMTLHKSKGLEFKVVFHLDLDEWSFPYRKPGSEDKYTPLYPTLQQELNLHYVGITRAENCIVLINSSLRENSGGEFKKSDESYFFKLPQLNGLYN
;
A
#
# COMPACT_ATOMS: atom_id res chain seq x y z
N SER A 1 -14.07 -23.49 18.82
CA SER A 1 -13.91 -22.66 17.61
C SER A 1 -13.05 -21.45 17.93
N HIS A 2 -12.35 -20.92 16.93
CA HIS A 2 -11.45 -19.77 17.06
C HIS A 2 -11.83 -18.71 16.03
N ILE A 3 -11.61 -17.43 16.36
CA ILE A 3 -11.66 -16.31 15.44
C ILE A 3 -10.30 -15.58 15.48
N PHE A 4 -9.75 -15.28 14.31
CA PHE A 4 -8.54 -14.51 14.13
C PHE A 4 -8.88 -13.24 13.34
N ILE A 5 -8.45 -12.09 13.81
CA ILE A 5 -8.53 -10.82 13.08
C ILE A 5 -7.11 -10.25 13.01
N ASP A 6 -6.60 -10.16 11.82
CA ASP A 6 -5.34 -9.47 11.52
C ASP A 6 -5.57 -7.99 11.19
N GLU A 7 -4.52 -7.18 11.25
CA GLU A 7 -4.57 -5.72 11.01
C GLU A 7 -5.65 -5.02 11.87
N TYR A 8 -5.81 -5.45 13.11
CA TYR A 8 -6.91 -5.00 13.99
C TYR A 8 -6.94 -3.48 14.20
N GLN A 9 -5.82 -2.78 14.09
CA GLN A 9 -5.72 -1.32 14.18
C GLN A 9 -6.54 -0.58 13.11
N ASP A 10 -6.93 -1.25 12.03
CA ASP A 10 -7.77 -0.69 10.96
C ASP A 10 -9.25 -1.05 11.10
N SER A 11 -9.62 -1.75 12.18
CA SER A 11 -11.00 -2.14 12.44
C SER A 11 -11.89 -0.92 12.70
N SER A 12 -13.10 -0.97 12.16
CA SER A 12 -14.17 -0.02 12.49
C SER A 12 -14.80 -0.36 13.85
N LEU A 13 -15.54 0.60 14.42
CA LEU A 13 -16.28 0.38 15.67
C LEU A 13 -17.26 -0.80 15.57
N SER A 14 -17.94 -0.98 14.42
CA SER A 14 -18.88 -2.09 14.21
C SER A 14 -18.17 -3.45 14.21
N GLN A 15 -17.01 -3.54 13.55
CA GLN A 15 -16.20 -4.77 13.55
C GLN A 15 -15.69 -5.09 14.96
N HIS A 16 -15.24 -4.08 15.70
CA HIS A 16 -14.82 -4.24 17.08
C HIS A 16 -15.95 -4.75 17.98
N GLN A 17 -17.15 -4.16 17.89
CA GLN A 17 -18.32 -4.62 18.65
C GLN A 17 -18.70 -6.06 18.29
N LEU A 18 -18.66 -6.42 17.01
CA LEU A 18 -18.91 -7.78 16.57
C LEU A 18 -17.88 -8.77 17.14
N PHE A 19 -16.60 -8.41 17.11
CA PHE A 19 -15.51 -9.21 17.69
C PHE A 19 -15.72 -9.46 19.20
N LEU A 20 -16.06 -8.42 19.96
CA LEU A 20 -16.36 -8.55 21.38
C LEU A 20 -17.57 -9.46 21.61
N LYS A 21 -18.61 -9.32 20.79
CA LYS A 21 -19.82 -10.15 20.90
C LYS A 21 -19.56 -11.63 20.62
N ILE A 22 -18.72 -11.90 19.62
CA ILE A 22 -18.28 -13.28 19.31
C ILE A 22 -17.47 -13.87 20.46
N ASN A 23 -16.61 -13.07 21.10
CA ASN A 23 -15.86 -13.49 22.27
C ASN A 23 -16.79 -13.83 23.45
N GLU A 24 -17.83 -13.02 23.72
CA GLU A 24 -18.84 -13.28 24.74
C GLU A 24 -19.58 -14.61 24.52
N LEU A 25 -19.71 -15.06 23.26
CA LEU A 25 -20.29 -16.37 22.92
C LEU A 25 -19.36 -17.56 23.21
N GLY A 26 -18.17 -17.31 23.79
CA GLY A 26 -17.22 -18.34 24.20
C GLY A 26 -16.28 -18.84 23.10
N LEU A 27 -16.12 -18.08 22.00
CA LEU A 27 -15.10 -18.38 20.99
C LEU A 27 -13.74 -17.81 21.44
N TYR A 28 -12.68 -18.57 21.22
CA TYR A 28 -11.32 -18.06 21.38
C TYR A 28 -11.05 -16.98 20.32
N SER A 29 -10.86 -15.74 20.79
CA SER A 29 -10.75 -14.58 19.92
C SER A 29 -9.33 -14.03 19.97
N ILE A 30 -8.69 -13.94 18.83
CA ILE A 30 -7.30 -13.47 18.67
C ILE A 30 -7.32 -12.25 17.74
N ALA A 31 -6.82 -11.13 18.26
CA ALA A 31 -6.62 -9.90 17.49
C ALA A 31 -5.11 -9.65 17.35
N VAL A 32 -4.65 -9.46 16.13
CA VAL A 32 -3.26 -9.12 15.81
C VAL A 32 -3.23 -7.75 15.14
N GLY A 33 -2.26 -6.92 15.50
CA GLY A 33 -2.15 -5.60 14.90
C GLY A 33 -0.98 -4.78 15.44
N ASP A 34 -0.67 -3.71 14.73
CA ASP A 34 0.35 -2.73 15.08
C ASP A 34 -0.26 -1.33 14.99
N VAL A 35 -0.39 -0.65 16.12
CA VAL A 35 -0.98 0.71 16.19
C VAL A 35 -0.25 1.72 15.31
N TRP A 36 1.04 1.53 15.08
CA TRP A 36 1.86 2.40 14.24
C TRP A 36 1.66 2.16 12.74
N GLN A 37 1.01 1.06 12.36
CA GLN A 37 0.61 0.77 10.99
C GLN A 37 -0.85 1.16 10.69
N SER A 38 -1.51 1.90 11.60
CA SER A 38 -2.84 2.48 11.36
C SER A 38 -2.74 3.66 10.40
N ILE A 39 -3.14 3.44 9.15
CA ILE A 39 -3.09 4.43 8.07
C ILE A 39 -4.45 4.61 7.38
N TYR A 40 -5.51 3.96 7.86
CA TYR A 40 -6.86 3.98 7.27
C TYR A 40 -7.91 4.66 8.17
N GLU A 41 -7.51 5.57 9.06
CA GLU A 41 -8.45 6.34 9.90
C GLU A 41 -9.50 7.08 9.06
N PHE A 42 -9.13 7.58 7.88
CA PHE A 42 -10.02 8.24 6.94
C PHE A 42 -11.12 7.32 6.36
N ARG A 43 -10.98 6.00 6.52
CA ARG A 43 -11.98 4.97 6.15
C ARG A 43 -12.74 4.42 7.36
N GLY A 44 -12.58 5.03 8.54
CA GLY A 44 -13.23 4.62 9.78
C GLY A 44 -12.45 3.61 10.62
N GLY A 45 -11.21 3.30 10.24
CA GLY A 45 -10.27 2.56 11.09
C GLY A 45 -9.95 3.34 12.36
N ASN A 46 -9.79 2.64 13.48
CA ASN A 46 -9.52 3.26 14.76
C ASN A 46 -8.55 2.42 15.59
N SER A 47 -7.28 2.81 15.57
CA SER A 47 -6.22 2.13 16.32
C SER A 47 -6.43 2.08 17.84
N LYS A 48 -7.25 2.99 18.39
CA LYS A 48 -7.59 3.00 19.82
C LYS A 48 -8.39 1.74 20.22
N LEU A 49 -9.11 1.11 19.27
CA LEU A 49 -9.85 -0.12 19.52
C LEU A 49 -8.93 -1.31 19.85
N LEU A 50 -7.75 -1.37 19.22
CA LEU A 50 -6.73 -2.36 19.59
C LEU A 50 -6.18 -2.08 20.99
N LEU A 51 -5.89 -0.82 21.33
CA LEU A 51 -5.44 -0.43 22.68
C LEU A 51 -6.51 -0.71 23.74
N GLU A 52 -7.79 -0.59 23.40
CA GLU A 52 -8.89 -0.97 24.28
C GLU A 52 -8.85 -2.45 24.63
N LEU A 53 -8.59 -3.36 23.66
CA LEU A 53 -8.42 -4.79 23.94
C LEU A 53 -7.24 -5.04 24.89
N VAL A 54 -6.10 -4.39 24.64
CA VAL A 54 -4.92 -4.49 25.50
C VAL A 54 -5.22 -4.06 26.93
N SER A 55 -6.08 -3.05 27.12
CA SER A 55 -6.46 -2.57 28.47
C SER A 55 -7.43 -3.51 29.22
N LYS A 56 -8.16 -4.37 28.51
CA LYS A 56 -9.12 -5.34 29.10
C LYS A 56 -8.42 -6.63 29.55
N THR A 57 -7.45 -6.52 30.45
CA THR A 57 -6.59 -7.63 30.90
C THR A 57 -7.33 -8.79 31.59
N GLU A 58 -8.56 -8.55 32.07
CA GLU A 58 -9.46 -9.57 32.66
C GLU A 58 -10.03 -10.53 31.61
N VAL A 59 -10.11 -10.06 30.33
CA VAL A 59 -10.72 -10.79 29.22
C VAL A 59 -9.68 -11.25 28.21
N PHE A 60 -8.71 -10.38 27.90
CA PHE A 60 -7.69 -10.64 26.88
C PHE A 60 -6.29 -10.71 27.50
N LYS A 61 -5.54 -11.73 27.09
CA LYS A 61 -4.11 -11.82 27.40
C LYS A 61 -3.32 -11.10 26.31
N HIS A 62 -2.50 -10.13 26.73
CA HIS A 62 -1.62 -9.38 25.83
C HIS A 62 -0.30 -10.13 25.59
N PHE A 63 0.13 -10.15 24.32
CA PHE A 63 1.43 -10.64 23.88
C PHE A 63 2.08 -9.61 22.98
N GLU A 64 3.38 -9.39 23.13
CA GLU A 64 4.15 -8.49 22.27
C GLU A 64 5.11 -9.31 21.41
N ILE A 65 5.16 -8.97 20.10
CA ILE A 65 6.14 -9.50 19.16
C ILE A 65 7.12 -8.37 18.88
N ASN A 66 8.29 -8.42 19.52
CA ASN A 66 9.28 -7.35 19.49
C ASN A 66 10.42 -7.60 18.51
N PHE A 67 10.43 -8.73 17.80
CA PHE A 67 11.46 -9.07 16.85
C PHE A 67 10.97 -8.82 15.41
N ASN A 68 11.73 -7.97 14.68
CA ASN A 68 11.45 -7.72 13.27
C ASN A 68 12.28 -8.71 12.42
N HIS A 69 11.58 -9.61 11.71
CA HIS A 69 12.19 -10.60 10.82
C HIS A 69 12.37 -10.11 9.38
N ARG A 70 11.77 -8.99 9.01
CA ARG A 70 11.77 -8.47 7.64
C ARG A 70 12.95 -7.56 7.37
N CYS A 71 13.05 -6.49 8.13
CA CYS A 71 13.97 -5.41 7.83
C CYS A 71 15.37 -5.67 8.36
N HIS A 72 16.38 -5.27 7.61
CA HIS A 72 17.75 -5.15 8.13
C HIS A 72 17.76 -4.33 9.43
N PRO A 73 18.62 -4.66 10.43
CA PRO A 73 18.63 -3.98 11.74
C PRO A 73 18.73 -2.45 11.66
N SER A 74 19.50 -1.89 10.71
CA SER A 74 19.60 -0.43 10.55
C SER A 74 18.30 0.22 10.10
N ILE A 75 17.51 -0.44 9.25
CA ILE A 75 16.18 0.03 8.82
C ILE A 75 15.21 -0.04 10.00
N SER A 76 15.22 -1.14 10.76
CA SER A 76 14.43 -1.28 11.98
C SER A 76 14.78 -0.21 13.00
N ASN A 77 16.06 0.09 13.20
CA ASN A 77 16.54 1.13 14.09
C ASN A 77 16.00 2.51 13.68
N TYR A 78 16.11 2.85 12.41
CA TYR A 78 15.60 4.12 11.88
C TYR A 78 14.08 4.24 12.07
N ALA A 79 13.33 3.21 11.67
CA ALA A 79 11.88 3.18 11.79
C ALA A 79 11.41 3.25 13.25
N SER A 80 12.03 2.50 14.15
CA SER A 80 11.69 2.50 15.58
C SER A 80 12.02 3.82 16.26
N ARG A 81 13.17 4.44 15.93
CA ARG A 81 13.56 5.77 16.44
C ARG A 81 12.68 6.89 15.90
N LEU A 82 12.11 6.72 14.71
CA LEU A 82 11.12 7.66 14.17
C LEU A 82 9.90 7.77 15.10
N LEU A 83 9.44 6.64 15.66
CA LEU A 83 8.27 6.56 16.53
C LEU A 83 8.61 6.78 18.01
N ASN A 84 9.72 6.23 18.47
CA ASN A 84 10.17 6.30 19.86
C ASN A 84 11.61 6.81 19.95
N PRO A 85 11.81 8.09 20.32
CA PRO A 85 13.14 8.67 20.44
C PRO A 85 14.08 7.93 21.40
N SER A 86 13.54 7.16 22.34
CA SER A 86 14.31 6.41 23.35
C SER A 86 14.48 4.93 23.01
N TYR A 87 14.10 4.50 21.79
CA TYR A 87 14.24 3.09 21.39
C TYR A 87 15.70 2.61 21.49
N ASN A 88 15.91 1.45 22.07
CA ASN A 88 17.23 0.82 22.16
C ASN A 88 17.62 0.23 20.81
N LEU A 89 18.70 0.74 20.22
CA LEU A 89 19.13 0.31 18.90
C LEU A 89 19.59 -1.15 18.88
N LEU A 90 19.20 -1.85 17.84
CA LEU A 90 19.76 -3.16 17.52
C LEU A 90 21.21 -2.99 17.06
N PRO A 91 22.12 -3.90 17.44
CA PRO A 91 23.51 -3.81 17.04
C PRO A 91 23.65 -4.02 15.52
N THR A 92 24.30 -3.06 14.87
CA THR A 92 24.68 -3.14 13.45
C THR A 92 25.70 -2.04 13.12
N ASP A 93 26.72 -2.39 12.35
CA ASP A 93 27.71 -1.45 11.81
C ASP A 93 27.40 -1.08 10.35
N ASP A 94 26.40 -1.73 9.74
CA ASP A 94 26.00 -1.52 8.35
C ASP A 94 24.72 -0.67 8.29
N ILE A 95 24.85 0.56 7.80
CA ILE A 95 23.73 1.51 7.67
C ILE A 95 23.17 1.43 6.25
N ARG A 96 21.96 0.90 6.12
CA ARG A 96 21.26 0.69 4.85
C ARG A 96 20.07 1.64 4.64
N VAL A 97 20.05 2.73 5.37
CA VAL A 97 19.13 3.86 5.19
C VAL A 97 19.91 4.99 4.54
N PHE A 98 19.50 5.42 3.36
CA PHE A 98 20.17 6.49 2.62
C PHE A 98 19.22 7.69 2.49
N ARG A 99 19.70 8.89 2.86
CA ARG A 99 19.03 10.15 2.55
C ARG A 99 19.74 10.81 1.37
N ARG A 100 18.97 11.12 0.33
CA ARG A 100 19.53 11.71 -0.89
C ARG A 100 18.71 12.92 -1.33
N ARG A 101 19.40 14.05 -1.48
CA ARG A 101 18.85 15.25 -2.12
C ARG A 101 19.25 15.25 -3.59
N LEU A 102 18.26 15.10 -4.48
CA LEU A 102 18.48 15.08 -5.91
C LEU A 102 18.17 16.44 -6.54
N SER A 103 18.95 16.80 -7.58
CA SER A 103 18.73 18.03 -8.35
C SER A 103 17.52 17.86 -9.28
N GLY A 104 16.77 18.94 -9.49
CA GLY A 104 15.60 18.92 -10.35
C GLY A 104 14.32 18.48 -9.64
N ASN A 105 13.34 18.10 -10.43
CA ASN A 105 12.03 17.62 -10.01
C ASN A 105 11.95 16.07 -10.09
N LEU A 106 10.80 15.49 -9.75
CA LEU A 106 10.63 14.02 -9.75
C LEU A 106 10.91 13.35 -11.11
N LYS A 107 10.63 14.02 -12.22
CA LYS A 107 10.95 13.48 -13.55
C LYS A 107 12.47 13.41 -13.78
N ASP A 108 13.18 14.46 -13.37
CA ASP A 108 14.63 14.51 -13.44
C ASP A 108 15.28 13.46 -12.53
N ASN A 109 14.73 13.32 -11.32
CA ASN A 109 15.19 12.34 -10.34
C ASN A 109 15.02 10.89 -10.81
N ALA A 110 13.96 10.62 -11.62
CA ALA A 110 13.72 9.28 -12.17
C ALA A 110 14.87 8.81 -13.07
N VAL A 111 15.51 9.72 -13.80
CA VAL A 111 16.68 9.39 -14.65
C VAL A 111 17.86 8.92 -13.78
N THR A 112 18.16 9.67 -12.71
CA THR A 112 19.25 9.33 -11.78
C THR A 112 18.97 8.00 -11.07
N ILE A 113 17.74 7.80 -10.59
CA ILE A 113 17.33 6.58 -9.88
C ILE A 113 17.34 5.39 -10.83
N SER A 114 16.96 5.57 -12.11
CA SER A 114 17.05 4.51 -13.13
C SER A 114 18.50 4.00 -13.30
N SER A 115 19.49 4.91 -13.28
CA SER A 115 20.90 4.52 -13.37
C SER A 115 21.30 3.70 -12.15
N TRP A 116 20.99 4.16 -10.92
CA TRP A 116 21.31 3.39 -9.70
C TRP A 116 20.68 2.00 -9.69
N ILE A 117 19.42 1.91 -10.09
CA ILE A 117 18.72 0.61 -10.16
C ILE A 117 19.38 -0.32 -11.17
N SER A 118 19.79 0.19 -12.35
CA SER A 118 20.46 -0.61 -13.37
C SER A 118 21.82 -1.15 -12.84
N ASP A 119 22.61 -0.28 -12.21
CA ASP A 119 23.91 -0.65 -11.63
C ASP A 119 23.74 -1.70 -10.52
N TRP A 120 22.72 -1.55 -9.67
CA TRP A 120 22.44 -2.51 -8.58
C TRP A 120 21.90 -3.85 -9.06
N LEU A 121 21.08 -3.86 -10.11
CA LEU A 121 20.62 -5.12 -10.72
C LEU A 121 21.76 -5.85 -11.43
N GLU A 122 22.68 -5.12 -12.05
CA GLU A 122 23.86 -5.69 -12.73
C GLU A 122 24.86 -6.26 -11.71
N SER A 123 25.07 -5.57 -10.60
CA SER A 123 26.02 -5.98 -9.53
C SER A 123 25.44 -6.99 -8.55
N GLY A 124 24.12 -7.15 -8.49
CA GLY A 124 23.43 -7.94 -7.44
C GLY A 124 23.48 -7.28 -6.06
N GLU A 125 23.74 -5.96 -6.00
CA GLU A 125 23.75 -5.22 -4.74
C GLU A 125 22.38 -5.32 -4.04
N TRP A 126 22.37 -5.29 -2.73
CA TRP A 126 21.16 -5.48 -1.90
C TRP A 126 20.45 -6.82 -2.12
N GLU A 127 21.16 -7.85 -2.59
CA GLU A 127 20.61 -9.16 -2.95
C GLU A 127 19.54 -9.07 -4.05
N LEU A 128 19.64 -8.09 -4.94
CA LEU A 128 18.72 -7.92 -6.05
C LEU A 128 19.01 -8.93 -7.16
N GLU A 129 17.96 -9.64 -7.59
CA GLU A 129 17.97 -10.55 -8.72
C GLU A 129 17.04 -10.08 -9.83
N LYS A 130 15.98 -9.33 -9.47
CA LYS A 130 14.87 -8.95 -10.34
C LYS A 130 14.40 -7.53 -10.04
N ALA A 131 13.94 -6.83 -11.06
CA ALA A 131 13.41 -5.48 -10.90
C ALA A 131 12.14 -5.43 -10.04
N ASN A 132 11.31 -6.47 -10.06
CA ASN A 132 10.09 -6.54 -9.26
C ASN A 132 10.32 -6.65 -7.73
N GLN A 133 11.57 -6.82 -7.30
CA GLN A 133 11.99 -6.74 -5.89
C GLN A 133 12.21 -5.30 -5.41
N ILE A 134 12.04 -4.31 -6.31
CA ILE A 134 12.24 -2.89 -6.02
C ILE A 134 10.90 -2.16 -6.05
N ALA A 135 10.63 -1.38 -4.99
CA ALA A 135 9.47 -0.49 -4.95
C ALA A 135 9.85 1.00 -5.01
N ILE A 136 9.07 1.77 -5.76
CA ILE A 136 9.07 3.23 -5.76
C ILE A 136 7.79 3.69 -5.09
N LEU A 137 7.92 4.32 -3.94
CA LEU A 137 6.80 4.72 -3.09
C LEU A 137 6.68 6.25 -3.02
N ALA A 138 5.47 6.77 -3.11
CA ALA A 138 5.17 8.16 -2.80
C ALA A 138 3.81 8.29 -2.12
N ARG A 139 3.55 9.45 -1.52
CA ARG A 139 2.26 9.72 -0.88
C ARG A 139 1.12 9.87 -1.88
N LYS A 140 1.38 10.49 -3.04
CA LYS A 140 0.37 10.89 -4.02
C LYS A 140 0.59 10.22 -5.36
N GLU A 141 -0.50 9.78 -6.01
CA GLU A 141 -0.46 9.22 -7.37
C GLU A 141 0.11 10.22 -8.40
N LYS A 142 -0.19 11.52 -8.26
CA LYS A 142 0.35 12.56 -9.13
C LYS A 142 1.88 12.59 -9.13
N SER A 143 2.51 12.39 -7.97
CA SER A 143 3.97 12.31 -7.83
C SER A 143 4.52 11.08 -8.55
N LEU A 144 3.86 9.93 -8.39
CA LEU A 144 4.26 8.69 -9.07
C LEU A 144 4.13 8.81 -10.59
N THR A 145 3.02 9.33 -11.09
CA THR A 145 2.81 9.53 -12.54
C THR A 145 3.89 10.45 -13.12
N ARG A 146 4.26 11.51 -12.40
CA ARG A 146 5.34 12.42 -12.83
C ARG A 146 6.69 11.72 -12.81
N PHE A 147 7.01 10.99 -11.76
CA PHE A 147 8.23 10.20 -11.67
C PHE A 147 8.33 9.20 -12.82
N CYS A 148 7.27 8.44 -13.07
CA CYS A 148 7.21 7.46 -14.16
C CYS A 148 7.44 8.09 -15.54
N SER A 149 7.08 9.36 -15.75
CA SER A 149 7.32 10.04 -17.04
C SER A 149 8.81 10.27 -17.36
N GLY A 150 9.69 10.13 -16.38
CA GLY A 150 11.14 10.20 -16.55
C GLY A 150 11.87 8.87 -16.35
N LEU A 151 11.14 7.80 -16.04
CA LEU A 151 11.72 6.49 -15.75
C LEU A 151 12.12 5.78 -17.04
N ASN A 152 13.37 5.31 -17.11
CA ASN A 152 13.93 4.62 -18.28
C ASN A 152 13.92 3.09 -18.14
N LEU A 153 13.21 2.57 -17.14
CA LEU A 153 13.08 1.15 -16.84
C LEU A 153 11.63 0.70 -16.99
N ASN A 154 11.41 -0.58 -17.19
CA ASN A 154 10.07 -1.13 -17.16
C ASN A 154 9.48 -1.02 -15.76
N PHE A 155 8.21 -0.66 -15.70
CA PHE A 155 7.53 -0.51 -14.42
C PHE A 155 6.06 -0.91 -14.50
N ARG A 156 5.51 -1.22 -13.34
CA ARG A 156 4.08 -1.35 -13.11
C ARG A 156 3.64 -0.29 -12.12
N LEU A 157 2.74 0.58 -12.57
CA LEU A 157 2.17 1.65 -11.77
C LEU A 157 0.84 1.18 -11.16
N TYR A 158 0.77 1.11 -9.83
CA TYR A 158 -0.43 0.78 -9.07
C TYR A 158 -1.07 2.07 -8.55
N ILE A 159 -2.14 2.49 -9.20
CA ILE A 159 -2.95 3.67 -8.84
C ILE A 159 -4.41 3.26 -8.68
N ASP A 160 -5.25 4.13 -8.13
CA ASP A 160 -6.66 3.82 -7.98
C ASP A 160 -7.34 3.78 -9.34
N THR A 161 -8.01 2.66 -9.60
CA THR A 161 -8.86 2.49 -10.77
C THR A 161 -10.20 3.22 -10.57
N PRO A 162 -10.98 3.47 -11.64
CA PRO A 162 -12.37 3.91 -11.50
C PRO A 162 -13.22 3.01 -10.61
N LEU A 163 -12.96 1.70 -10.59
CA LEU A 163 -13.62 0.74 -9.71
C LEU A 163 -13.25 0.94 -8.23
N ASP A 164 -11.99 1.25 -7.91
CA ASP A 164 -11.56 1.56 -6.54
C ASP A 164 -12.28 2.80 -5.99
N LYS A 165 -12.59 3.78 -6.84
CA LYS A 165 -13.30 5.01 -6.46
C LYS A 165 -14.78 4.79 -6.14
N ILE A 166 -15.40 3.75 -6.72
CA ILE A 166 -16.77 3.36 -6.39
C ILE A 166 -16.82 2.69 -5.02
N GLY A 167 -15.91 1.74 -4.73
CA GLY A 167 -15.74 1.12 -3.43
C GLY A 167 -16.96 0.30 -2.96
N THR A 168 -17.67 -0.34 -3.88
CA THR A 168 -18.79 -1.23 -3.58
C THR A 168 -18.39 -2.69 -3.72
N GLU A 169 -19.16 -3.61 -3.12
CA GLU A 169 -18.96 -5.05 -3.27
C GLU A 169 -18.92 -5.47 -4.75
N CYS A 170 -19.78 -4.88 -5.58
CA CYS A 170 -19.79 -5.11 -7.03
C CYS A 170 -18.49 -4.66 -7.69
N SER A 171 -17.94 -3.49 -7.30
CA SER A 171 -16.68 -2.99 -7.86
C SER A 171 -15.50 -3.87 -7.46
N ASP A 172 -15.50 -4.43 -6.26
CA ASP A 172 -14.48 -5.36 -5.79
C ASP A 172 -14.56 -6.68 -6.54
N LEU A 173 -15.75 -7.25 -6.71
CA LEU A 173 -15.98 -8.42 -7.55
C LEU A 173 -15.47 -8.19 -8.98
N TYR A 174 -15.77 -7.04 -9.57
CA TYR A 174 -15.36 -6.72 -10.96
C TYR A 174 -13.83 -6.56 -11.09
N LYS A 175 -13.14 -6.03 -10.08
CA LYS A 175 -11.67 -6.06 -10.04
C LYS A 175 -11.12 -7.48 -10.03
N ASP A 176 -11.72 -8.38 -9.24
CA ASP A 176 -11.29 -9.78 -9.19
C ASP A 176 -11.57 -10.52 -10.49
N LEU A 177 -12.68 -10.22 -11.16
CA LEU A 177 -12.98 -10.75 -12.50
C LEU A 177 -11.99 -10.22 -13.56
N LEU A 178 -11.58 -8.95 -13.48
CA LEU A 178 -10.52 -8.42 -14.34
C LEU A 178 -9.17 -9.07 -14.03
N ALA A 179 -8.84 -9.28 -12.76
CA ALA A 179 -7.64 -10.00 -12.35
C ALA A 179 -7.59 -11.43 -12.92
N TYR A 180 -8.71 -12.13 -12.91
CA TYR A 180 -8.84 -13.44 -13.54
C TYR A 180 -8.73 -13.36 -15.07
N LYS A 181 -9.41 -12.38 -15.70
CA LYS A 181 -9.38 -12.20 -17.16
C LYS A 181 -7.96 -11.97 -17.68
N TYR A 182 -7.22 -11.08 -17.04
CA TYR A 182 -5.88 -10.68 -17.48
C TYR A 182 -4.76 -11.50 -16.88
N GLY A 183 -5.04 -12.38 -15.92
CA GLY A 183 -4.15 -13.45 -15.49
C GLY A 183 -3.39 -13.21 -14.19
N SER A 184 -3.60 -12.12 -13.45
CA SER A 184 -3.05 -11.98 -12.08
C SER A 184 -3.72 -12.96 -11.10
N ILE A 185 -4.96 -13.40 -11.38
CA ILE A 185 -5.56 -14.60 -10.81
C ILE A 185 -5.52 -15.67 -11.89
N ASN A 186 -4.79 -16.76 -11.66
CA ASN A 186 -4.50 -17.75 -12.71
C ASN A 186 -5.62 -18.75 -12.92
N THR A 187 -6.27 -19.19 -11.85
CA THR A 187 -7.25 -20.28 -11.88
C THR A 187 -8.61 -19.88 -11.34
N VAL A 188 -9.65 -20.57 -11.82
CA VAL A 188 -11.00 -20.42 -11.28
C VAL A 188 -11.07 -20.78 -9.79
N GLN A 189 -10.27 -21.74 -9.35
CA GLN A 189 -10.26 -22.16 -7.94
C GLN A 189 -9.66 -21.06 -7.06
N GLU A 190 -8.58 -20.43 -7.52
CA GLU A 190 -7.97 -19.27 -6.84
C GLU A 190 -8.97 -18.09 -6.74
N PHE A 191 -9.67 -17.79 -7.83
CA PHE A 191 -10.75 -16.78 -7.82
C PHE A 191 -11.83 -17.13 -6.79
N ILE A 192 -12.34 -18.38 -6.81
CA ILE A 192 -13.38 -18.82 -5.87
C ILE A 192 -12.89 -18.72 -4.42
N ASN A 193 -11.67 -19.15 -4.15
CA ASN A 193 -11.10 -19.05 -2.80
C ASN A 193 -11.00 -17.61 -2.35
N LYS A 194 -10.58 -16.68 -3.22
CA LYS A 194 -10.46 -15.26 -2.90
C LYS A 194 -11.80 -14.59 -2.63
N VAL A 195 -12.81 -14.85 -3.47
CA VAL A 195 -14.14 -14.21 -3.37
C VAL A 195 -14.96 -14.80 -2.22
N PHE A 196 -14.74 -16.08 -1.89
CA PHE A 196 -15.53 -16.83 -0.91
C PHE A 196 -14.72 -17.33 0.26
N ASP A 197 -13.71 -16.58 0.68
CA ASP A 197 -12.85 -16.98 1.79
C ASP A 197 -13.70 -17.28 3.05
N GLY A 198 -13.66 -18.57 3.46
CA GLY A 198 -14.41 -19.04 4.62
C GLY A 198 -15.93 -19.19 4.46
N VAL A 199 -16.51 -18.84 3.31
CA VAL A 199 -17.96 -18.97 3.07
C VAL A 199 -18.32 -20.33 2.51
N ILE A 200 -19.27 -21.02 3.14
CA ILE A 200 -19.79 -22.31 2.64
C ILE A 200 -20.78 -22.02 1.51
N ILE A 201 -20.42 -22.31 0.28
CA ILE A 201 -21.27 -22.16 -0.89
C ILE A 201 -21.80 -23.52 -1.31
N ASN A 202 -23.10 -23.53 -1.72
CA ASN A 202 -23.74 -24.71 -2.31
C ASN A 202 -22.96 -25.18 -3.55
N ASP A 203 -22.73 -26.48 -3.67
CA ASP A 203 -21.94 -27.07 -4.76
C ASP A 203 -22.57 -26.81 -6.16
N ASN A 204 -23.88 -26.68 -6.27
CA ASN A 204 -24.54 -26.31 -7.50
C ASN A 204 -24.14 -24.86 -7.91
N ILE A 205 -24.13 -23.92 -6.97
CA ILE A 205 -23.71 -22.54 -7.23
C ILE A 205 -22.24 -22.53 -7.66
N LYS A 206 -21.36 -23.27 -6.97
CA LYS A 206 -19.94 -23.41 -7.37
C LYS A 206 -19.79 -23.93 -8.78
N PHE A 207 -20.60 -24.91 -9.19
CA PHE A 207 -20.55 -25.47 -10.54
C PHE A 207 -20.89 -24.44 -11.60
N PHE A 208 -22.01 -23.71 -11.41
CA PHE A 208 -22.43 -22.64 -12.34
C PHE A 208 -21.42 -21.50 -12.41
N LEU A 209 -20.89 -21.05 -11.27
CA LEU A 209 -19.86 -20.01 -11.21
C LEU A 209 -18.62 -20.43 -11.98
N ARG A 210 -18.12 -21.66 -11.75
CA ARG A 210 -16.93 -22.18 -12.47
C ARG A 210 -17.12 -22.13 -13.98
N LYS A 211 -18.30 -22.46 -14.48
CA LYS A 211 -18.61 -22.40 -15.90
C LYS A 211 -18.57 -20.96 -16.42
N LYS A 212 -19.28 -20.04 -15.78
CA LYS A 212 -19.38 -18.64 -16.17
C LYS A 212 -18.03 -17.92 -16.10
N ILE A 213 -17.25 -18.13 -15.02
CA ILE A 213 -15.93 -17.53 -14.85
C ILE A 213 -14.97 -17.96 -15.98
N LYS A 214 -14.97 -19.23 -16.38
CA LYS A 214 -14.13 -19.71 -17.49
C LYS A 214 -14.38 -18.97 -18.80
N GLU A 215 -15.61 -18.59 -19.07
CA GLU A 215 -16.02 -17.89 -20.29
C GLU A 215 -15.41 -16.48 -20.39
N ILE A 216 -15.00 -15.86 -19.26
CA ILE A 216 -14.43 -14.51 -19.22
C ILE A 216 -13.07 -14.45 -19.91
N LYS A 217 -12.21 -15.47 -19.76
CA LYS A 217 -10.84 -15.45 -20.33
C LYS A 217 -10.81 -15.28 -21.84
N THR A 218 -11.79 -15.84 -22.53
CA THR A 218 -11.84 -15.84 -24.01
C THR A 218 -12.65 -14.72 -24.60
N GLU A 219 -13.36 -13.92 -23.75
CA GLU A 219 -14.21 -12.85 -24.26
C GLU A 219 -13.36 -11.65 -24.72
N LEU A 220 -13.61 -11.16 -25.95
CA LEU A 220 -12.85 -10.07 -26.56
C LEU A 220 -13.66 -8.76 -26.63
N LYS A 221 -15.00 -8.86 -26.67
CA LYS A 221 -15.86 -7.69 -26.76
C LYS A 221 -16.20 -7.17 -25.37
N TYR A 222 -16.09 -5.87 -25.19
CA TYR A 222 -16.34 -5.22 -23.88
C TYR A 222 -17.80 -5.37 -23.42
N GLU A 223 -18.76 -5.24 -24.33
CA GLU A 223 -20.19 -5.39 -24.04
C GLU A 223 -20.51 -6.81 -23.55
N ASP A 224 -20.03 -7.83 -24.27
CA ASP A 224 -20.21 -9.23 -23.89
C ASP A 224 -19.50 -9.55 -22.57
N LEU A 225 -18.35 -8.92 -22.30
CA LEU A 225 -17.64 -9.05 -21.03
C LEU A 225 -18.45 -8.52 -19.84
N ILE A 226 -19.06 -7.33 -20.00
CA ILE A 226 -19.92 -6.73 -18.98
C ILE A 226 -21.13 -7.61 -18.71
N HIS A 227 -21.78 -8.15 -19.73
CA HIS A 227 -22.88 -9.10 -19.55
C HIS A 227 -22.48 -10.34 -18.76
N LYS A 228 -21.27 -10.88 -19.00
CA LYS A 228 -20.75 -12.01 -18.21
C LYS A 228 -20.45 -11.62 -16.76
N PHE A 229 -20.02 -10.37 -16.52
CA PHE A 229 -19.82 -9.85 -15.17
C PHE A 229 -21.16 -9.73 -14.43
N HIS A 230 -22.21 -9.23 -15.10
CA HIS A 230 -23.59 -9.20 -14.56
C HIS A 230 -24.09 -10.61 -14.20
N ASP A 231 -23.94 -11.58 -15.11
CA ASP A 231 -24.36 -12.96 -14.85
C ASP A 231 -23.73 -13.53 -13.55
N ILE A 232 -22.44 -13.19 -13.30
CA ILE A 232 -21.75 -13.66 -12.10
C ILE A 232 -22.22 -12.90 -10.87
N ALA A 233 -22.38 -11.56 -10.96
CA ALA A 233 -22.91 -10.73 -9.88
C ALA A 233 -24.31 -11.20 -9.47
N ASP A 234 -25.20 -11.47 -10.44
CA ASP A 234 -26.56 -11.97 -10.20
C ASP A 234 -26.57 -13.32 -9.48
N ILE A 235 -25.70 -14.26 -9.87
CA ILE A 235 -25.55 -15.55 -9.18
C ILE A 235 -25.15 -15.35 -7.71
N LEU A 236 -24.38 -14.30 -7.42
CA LEU A 236 -23.92 -13.97 -6.08
C LEU A 236 -24.89 -13.08 -5.31
N GLY A 237 -25.96 -12.60 -5.93
CA GLY A 237 -26.90 -11.65 -5.34
C GLY A 237 -26.32 -10.25 -5.16
N ILE A 238 -25.28 -9.90 -5.93
CA ILE A 238 -24.60 -8.60 -5.90
C ILE A 238 -25.21 -7.70 -6.99
N ASN A 239 -25.70 -6.53 -6.60
CA ASN A 239 -26.30 -5.59 -7.53
C ASN A 239 -25.24 -4.85 -8.35
N SER A 240 -25.31 -4.96 -9.67
CA SER A 240 -24.53 -4.14 -10.61
C SER A 240 -25.23 -2.81 -10.88
N THR A 241 -24.45 -1.81 -11.28
CA THR A 241 -24.96 -0.48 -11.63
C THR A 241 -24.28 0.03 -12.90
N GLU A 242 -24.95 0.92 -13.64
CA GLU A 242 -24.38 1.58 -14.81
C GLU A 242 -23.02 2.25 -14.49
N HIS A 243 -22.86 2.80 -13.29
CA HIS A 243 -21.58 3.38 -12.84
C HIS A 243 -20.45 2.34 -12.72
N THR A 244 -20.77 1.11 -12.27
CA THR A 244 -19.76 0.03 -12.22
C THR A 244 -19.37 -0.42 -13.61
N ASP A 245 -20.30 -0.48 -14.54
CA ASP A 245 -20.06 -0.84 -15.95
C ASP A 245 -19.17 0.19 -16.65
N GLU A 246 -19.50 1.48 -16.51
CA GLU A 246 -18.65 2.56 -17.01
C GLU A 246 -17.23 2.51 -16.43
N ALA A 247 -17.12 2.19 -15.13
CA ALA A 247 -15.82 2.07 -14.47
C ALA A 247 -14.98 0.90 -15.02
N VAL A 248 -15.63 -0.24 -15.35
CA VAL A 248 -14.97 -1.35 -16.06
C VAL A 248 -14.45 -0.88 -17.39
N ILE A 249 -15.30 -0.23 -18.24
CA ILE A 249 -14.90 0.25 -19.57
C ILE A 249 -13.73 1.22 -19.46
N LYS A 250 -13.80 2.21 -18.57
CA LYS A 250 -12.72 3.17 -18.33
C LYS A 250 -11.43 2.49 -17.88
N THR A 251 -11.54 1.42 -17.08
CA THR A 251 -10.37 0.66 -16.61
C THR A 251 -9.73 -0.13 -17.74
N ILE A 252 -10.52 -0.88 -18.52
CA ILE A 252 -9.98 -1.74 -19.59
C ILE A 252 -9.52 -0.95 -20.83
N SER A 253 -10.02 0.27 -21.02
CA SER A 253 -9.59 1.17 -22.11
C SER A 253 -8.26 1.88 -21.80
N ASN A 254 -7.71 1.72 -20.59
CA ASN A 254 -6.47 2.35 -20.17
C ASN A 254 -5.39 1.30 -19.92
N GLU A 255 -4.37 1.25 -20.77
CA GLU A 255 -3.30 0.26 -20.72
C GLU A 255 -2.55 0.24 -19.39
N VAL A 256 -2.34 1.41 -18.75
CA VAL A 256 -1.67 1.50 -17.43
C VAL A 256 -2.52 0.83 -16.35
N LEU A 257 -3.85 1.03 -16.39
CA LEU A 257 -4.76 0.42 -15.43
C LEU A 257 -4.90 -1.07 -15.66
N VAL A 258 -5.06 -1.51 -16.91
CA VAL A 258 -5.13 -2.95 -17.25
C VAL A 258 -3.88 -3.70 -16.84
N LYS A 259 -2.72 -3.06 -16.94
CA LYS A 259 -1.44 -3.67 -16.59
C LYS A 259 -1.43 -4.17 -15.13
N GLN A 260 -2.17 -3.51 -14.22
CA GLN A 260 -2.27 -3.90 -12.81
C GLN A 260 -2.95 -5.28 -12.61
N PHE A 261 -3.75 -5.73 -13.58
CA PHE A 261 -4.45 -7.01 -13.55
C PHE A 261 -3.70 -8.15 -14.25
N LYS A 262 -2.53 -7.88 -14.83
CA LYS A 262 -1.68 -8.89 -15.47
C LYS A 262 -0.69 -9.49 -14.46
N PRO A 263 -0.14 -10.68 -14.70
CA PRO A 263 0.98 -11.20 -13.92
C PRO A 263 2.14 -10.20 -13.90
N LEU A 264 2.76 -10.01 -12.74
CA LEU A 264 3.91 -9.12 -12.60
C LEU A 264 5.12 -9.76 -13.30
N ASP A 265 5.78 -9.00 -14.18
CA ASP A 265 7.00 -9.42 -14.85
C ASP A 265 8.23 -9.20 -13.93
N ASP A 266 9.23 -10.08 -14.05
CA ASP A 266 10.48 -10.00 -13.31
C ASP A 266 11.27 -8.70 -13.58
N ASN A 267 11.11 -8.13 -14.78
CA ASN A 267 11.79 -6.89 -15.18
C ASN A 267 11.00 -5.62 -14.85
N GLU A 268 9.89 -5.67 -14.16
CA GLU A 268 9.06 -4.50 -13.84
C GLU A 268 9.28 -4.00 -12.42
N LEU A 269 9.73 -2.75 -12.28
CA LEU A 269 9.70 -2.05 -10.99
C LEU A 269 8.26 -1.90 -10.51
N GLN A 270 8.04 -1.99 -9.21
CA GLN A 270 6.73 -1.76 -8.62
C GLN A 270 6.61 -0.30 -8.14
N VAL A 271 5.71 0.45 -8.75
CA VAL A 271 5.50 1.88 -8.44
C VAL A 271 4.11 2.05 -7.84
N MET A 272 4.01 2.51 -6.59
CA MET A 272 2.73 2.60 -5.90
C MET A 272 2.71 3.66 -4.80
N THR A 273 1.50 3.99 -4.32
CA THR A 273 1.38 4.85 -3.16
C THR A 273 1.78 4.11 -1.87
N LEU A 274 2.22 4.86 -0.86
CA LEU A 274 2.51 4.32 0.47
C LEU A 274 1.35 3.50 1.04
N HIS A 275 0.11 3.91 0.80
CA HIS A 275 -1.07 3.16 1.24
C HIS A 275 -1.19 1.80 0.56
N LYS A 276 -0.92 1.73 -0.76
CA LYS A 276 -0.97 0.46 -1.52
C LYS A 276 0.18 -0.48 -1.19
N SER A 277 1.27 0.03 -0.60
CA SER A 277 2.41 -0.80 -0.19
C SER A 277 2.18 -1.53 1.14
N LYS A 278 1.13 -1.19 1.90
CA LYS A 278 0.82 -1.89 3.15
C LYS A 278 0.59 -3.38 2.90
N GLY A 279 1.19 -4.23 3.75
CA GLY A 279 1.17 -5.68 3.59
C GLY A 279 2.19 -6.25 2.60
N LEU A 280 2.84 -5.42 1.77
CA LEU A 280 3.88 -5.85 0.83
C LEU A 280 5.28 -5.69 1.44
N GLU A 281 6.28 -6.33 0.78
CA GLU A 281 7.70 -6.24 1.16
C GLU A 281 8.59 -6.29 -0.08
N PHE A 282 9.72 -5.59 -0.03
CA PHE A 282 10.63 -5.41 -1.16
C PHE A 282 12.08 -5.41 -0.68
N LYS A 283 12.97 -5.94 -1.48
CA LYS A 283 14.42 -5.89 -1.19
C LYS A 283 14.89 -4.44 -1.05
N VAL A 284 14.48 -3.58 -1.97
CA VAL A 284 14.84 -2.17 -1.99
C VAL A 284 13.61 -1.29 -2.13
N VAL A 285 13.57 -0.22 -1.37
CA VAL A 285 12.51 0.80 -1.44
C VAL A 285 13.11 2.17 -1.71
N PHE A 286 12.58 2.87 -2.72
CA PHE A 286 12.78 4.30 -2.91
C PHE A 286 11.54 5.04 -2.41
N HIS A 287 11.68 5.85 -1.38
CA HIS A 287 10.59 6.65 -0.84
C HIS A 287 10.78 8.10 -1.30
N LEU A 288 9.90 8.54 -2.21
CA LEU A 288 9.94 9.84 -2.85
C LEU A 288 9.17 10.92 -2.05
N ASP A 289 9.23 12.16 -2.53
CA ASP A 289 8.46 13.31 -2.02
C ASP A 289 8.75 13.71 -0.57
N LEU A 290 9.93 13.37 -0.04
CA LEU A 290 10.31 13.78 1.31
C LEU A 290 10.74 15.26 1.34
N ASP A 291 9.83 16.08 0.81
CA ASP A 291 9.95 17.52 0.65
C ASP A 291 9.01 18.26 1.60
N GLU A 292 9.43 19.42 2.10
CA GLU A 292 8.55 20.31 2.83
C GLU A 292 7.35 20.72 1.94
N TRP A 293 6.15 20.78 2.49
CA TRP A 293 4.86 20.95 1.82
C TRP A 293 4.33 19.74 1.05
N SER A 294 5.14 18.71 0.82
CA SER A 294 4.72 17.47 0.14
C SER A 294 4.38 16.38 1.15
N PHE A 295 5.33 16.08 2.04
CA PHE A 295 5.19 15.05 3.05
C PHE A 295 6.11 15.32 4.26
N PRO A 296 5.55 15.50 5.50
CA PRO A 296 4.12 15.45 5.85
C PRO A 296 3.30 16.62 5.28
N TYR A 297 1.97 16.41 5.19
CA TYR A 297 1.07 17.46 4.73
C TYR A 297 1.12 18.67 5.65
N ARG A 298 1.46 19.82 5.07
CA ARG A 298 1.61 21.08 5.76
C ARG A 298 0.56 22.10 5.29
N LYS A 299 0.02 22.87 6.23
CA LYS A 299 -0.77 24.07 5.95
C LYS A 299 -0.02 25.32 6.37
N PRO A 300 -0.30 26.49 5.74
CA PRO A 300 0.11 27.78 6.29
C PRO A 300 -0.51 27.96 7.69
N GLY A 301 0.22 28.58 8.61
CA GLY A 301 -0.33 28.97 9.91
C GLY A 301 -1.47 29.98 9.75
N SER A 302 -2.42 29.98 10.67
CA SER A 302 -3.54 30.94 10.68
C SER A 302 -3.11 32.36 11.07
N GLU A 303 -2.13 32.46 11.97
CA GLU A 303 -1.63 33.73 12.49
C GLU A 303 -0.32 34.16 11.81
N ASP A 304 0.51 33.19 11.46
CA ASP A 304 1.78 33.39 10.78
C ASP A 304 1.98 32.32 9.67
N LYS A 305 2.16 32.78 8.42
CA LYS A 305 2.41 31.93 7.25
C LYS A 305 3.69 31.08 7.36
N TYR A 306 4.62 31.50 8.20
CA TYR A 306 5.93 30.85 8.34
C TYR A 306 5.90 29.72 9.36
N THR A 307 5.01 29.77 10.36
CA THR A 307 4.85 28.69 11.33
C THR A 307 4.13 27.50 10.69
N PRO A 308 4.78 26.34 10.57
CA PRO A 308 4.18 25.17 9.93
C PRO A 308 3.09 24.55 10.81
N LEU A 309 1.95 24.26 10.20
CA LEU A 309 0.89 23.45 10.82
C LEU A 309 0.81 22.11 10.11
N TYR A 310 0.87 21.02 10.86
CA TYR A 310 0.76 19.64 10.39
C TYR A 310 -0.51 18.99 10.96
N PRO A 311 -1.69 19.17 10.34
CA PRO A 311 -2.97 18.75 10.93
C PRO A 311 -3.09 17.24 11.13
N THR A 312 -2.37 16.48 10.32
CA THR A 312 -2.42 15.01 10.27
C THR A 312 -1.05 14.37 10.56
N LEU A 313 -0.22 15.06 11.38
CA LEU A 313 1.18 14.65 11.58
C LEU A 313 1.31 13.18 12.02
N GLN A 314 0.46 12.72 12.95
CA GLN A 314 0.53 11.34 13.43
C GLN A 314 0.21 10.32 12.33
N GLN A 315 -0.80 10.58 11.52
CA GLN A 315 -1.15 9.71 10.39
C GLN A 315 -0.04 9.69 9.33
N GLU A 316 0.55 10.86 9.04
CA GLU A 316 1.67 10.97 8.10
C GLU A 316 2.92 10.28 8.66
N LEU A 317 3.14 10.32 9.98
CA LEU A 317 4.22 9.61 10.65
C LEU A 317 4.03 8.09 10.52
N ASN A 318 2.83 7.60 10.78
CA ASN A 318 2.49 6.19 10.60
C ASN A 318 2.69 5.76 9.13
N LEU A 319 2.26 6.59 8.18
CA LEU A 319 2.42 6.33 6.77
C LEU A 319 3.90 6.29 6.35
N HIS A 320 4.73 7.18 6.91
CA HIS A 320 6.18 7.18 6.71
C HIS A 320 6.82 5.90 7.27
N TYR A 321 6.43 5.53 8.50
CA TYR A 321 6.85 4.28 9.14
C TYR A 321 6.49 3.06 8.29
N VAL A 322 5.25 2.98 7.79
CA VAL A 322 4.82 1.90 6.88
C VAL A 322 5.73 1.86 5.65
N GLY A 323 5.99 2.99 5.00
CA GLY A 323 6.84 3.05 3.81
C GLY A 323 8.28 2.56 4.08
N ILE A 324 8.87 2.95 5.21
CA ILE A 324 10.22 2.52 5.61
C ILE A 324 10.25 1.01 5.86
N THR A 325 9.27 0.49 6.59
CA THR A 325 9.23 -0.93 6.96
C THR A 325 8.81 -1.87 5.84
N ARG A 326 8.60 -1.36 4.62
CA ARG A 326 8.45 -2.20 3.41
C ARG A 326 9.79 -2.69 2.88
N ALA A 327 10.90 -2.05 3.28
CA ALA A 327 12.24 -2.44 2.83
C ALA A 327 12.83 -3.57 3.67
N GLU A 328 13.35 -4.60 3.00
CA GLU A 328 14.11 -5.68 3.63
C GLU A 328 15.58 -5.28 3.79
N ASN A 329 16.24 -4.92 2.70
CA ASN A 329 17.70 -4.77 2.63
C ASN A 329 18.19 -3.33 2.50
N CYS A 330 17.45 -2.46 1.80
CA CYS A 330 17.88 -1.09 1.58
C CYS A 330 16.68 -0.15 1.42
N ILE A 331 16.78 1.05 2.01
CA ILE A 331 15.84 2.13 1.76
C ILE A 331 16.56 3.42 1.38
N VAL A 332 16.06 4.07 0.32
CA VAL A 332 16.53 5.38 -0.14
C VAL A 332 15.42 6.41 0.02
N LEU A 333 15.67 7.38 0.88
CA LEU A 333 14.74 8.46 1.21
C LEU A 333 15.09 9.68 0.35
N ILE A 334 14.20 10.06 -0.56
CA ILE A 334 14.47 11.05 -1.61
C ILE A 334 13.81 12.39 -1.34
N ASN A 335 14.61 13.45 -1.33
CA ASN A 335 14.21 14.84 -1.37
C ASN A 335 14.61 15.44 -2.74
N SER A 336 13.67 16.09 -3.41
CA SER A 336 13.90 16.78 -4.68
C SER A 336 14.25 18.25 -4.46
N SER A 337 15.15 18.84 -5.27
CA SER A 337 15.45 20.27 -5.15
C SER A 337 14.34 21.18 -5.66
N LEU A 338 13.46 20.64 -6.52
CA LEU A 338 12.27 21.30 -7.04
C LEU A 338 11.02 20.47 -6.78
N ARG A 339 9.99 21.10 -6.24
CA ARG A 339 8.65 20.50 -6.07
C ARG A 339 7.62 21.26 -6.89
N GLU A 340 6.55 20.61 -7.28
CA GLU A 340 5.41 21.26 -7.90
C GLU A 340 4.41 21.73 -6.83
N ASN A 341 3.95 22.98 -6.94
CA ASN A 341 2.87 23.51 -6.09
C ASN A 341 1.49 23.07 -6.62
N SER A 342 0.41 23.45 -5.91
CA SER A 342 -0.96 23.15 -6.30
C SER A 342 -1.37 23.76 -7.65
N GLY A 343 -0.72 24.85 -8.06
CA GLY A 343 -0.95 25.52 -9.35
C GLY A 343 -0.14 24.94 -10.52
N GLY A 344 0.65 23.88 -10.30
CA GLY A 344 1.46 23.27 -11.34
C GLY A 344 2.83 23.92 -11.58
N GLU A 345 3.20 24.95 -10.79
CA GLU A 345 4.50 25.63 -10.93
C GLU A 345 5.57 24.91 -10.10
N PHE A 346 6.78 24.86 -10.64
CA PHE A 346 7.93 24.39 -9.88
C PHE A 346 8.45 25.45 -8.90
N LYS A 347 8.64 25.05 -7.66
CA LYS A 347 9.21 25.86 -6.59
C LYS A 347 10.42 25.12 -6.00
N LYS A 348 11.38 25.92 -5.52
CA LYS A 348 12.49 25.38 -4.72
C LYS A 348 11.95 24.61 -3.53
N SER A 349 12.51 23.45 -3.26
CA SER A 349 12.08 22.57 -2.18
C SER A 349 13.12 22.49 -1.06
N ASP A 350 12.63 22.47 0.16
CA ASP A 350 13.40 22.15 1.36
C ASP A 350 13.09 20.71 1.82
N GLU A 351 13.91 20.22 2.73
CA GLU A 351 13.77 18.89 3.29
C GLU A 351 12.50 18.72 4.13
N SER A 352 11.94 17.54 4.10
CA SER A 352 10.81 17.12 4.93
C SER A 352 11.05 17.40 6.43
N TYR A 353 9.96 17.66 7.15
CA TYR A 353 9.96 17.68 8.62
C TYR A 353 10.59 16.43 9.22
N PHE A 354 10.35 15.25 8.63
CA PHE A 354 10.89 13.98 9.11
C PHE A 354 12.42 13.93 9.07
N PHE A 355 13.07 14.65 8.17
CA PHE A 355 14.53 14.74 8.12
C PHE A 355 15.14 15.62 9.19
N LYS A 356 14.33 16.48 9.81
CA LYS A 356 14.75 17.42 10.85
C LYS A 356 14.65 16.83 12.26
N LEU A 357 14.22 15.58 12.41
CA LEU A 357 14.05 14.91 13.70
C LEU A 357 15.42 14.49 14.27
N PRO A 358 15.85 15.05 15.42
CA PRO A 358 17.20 14.86 15.95
C PRO A 358 17.48 13.43 16.38
N GLN A 359 16.45 12.67 16.78
CA GLN A 359 16.59 11.26 17.19
C GLN A 359 17.02 10.31 16.07
N LEU A 360 17.00 10.79 14.81
CA LEU A 360 17.40 10.01 13.63
C LEU A 360 18.86 10.26 13.24
N ASN A 361 19.55 11.21 13.88
CA ASN A 361 20.95 11.50 13.58
C ASN A 361 21.84 10.26 13.80
N GLY A 362 22.70 9.98 12.81
CA GLY A 362 23.61 8.83 12.83
C GLY A 362 22.96 7.48 12.44
N LEU A 363 21.69 7.46 12.05
CA LEU A 363 20.97 6.26 11.61
C LEU A 363 20.82 6.18 10.08
N TYR A 364 21.48 7.06 9.33
CA TYR A 364 21.41 7.12 7.86
C TYR A 364 22.76 7.61 7.28
N ASN A 365 22.99 7.26 6.02
CA ASN A 365 24.11 7.69 5.18
C ASN A 365 23.70 8.82 4.21
#